data_f1fc033cbcb7d27101ffe0114aa49bb4
#
_entry.id   f1fc033cbcb7d27101ffe0114aa49bb4
#
_cell.length_a   1.000
_cell.length_b   1.000
_cell.length_c   1.000
_cell.angle_alpha   90.00
_cell.angle_beta   90.00
_cell.angle_gamma   90.00
#
_symmetry.space_group_name_H-M   'P 1'
#
loop_
_entity.id
_entity.type
_entity.pdbx_description
1 polymer ?
#
loop_
_entity_poly.entity_id
_entity_poly.type
_entity_poly.pdbx_seq_one_letter_code
_entity_poly.pdbx_strand_id
1 'polypeptide(L)'
;MADFSGTQNLLAYKGAQLLTNIDPQRPQMAYVCIPIDYNDIQLSRDGKYANASVYIQETSDRFRQACIQRRQMAGDPIDGYTPPSHQMEASFSKEFRQRALEAAKRRIISEHPEWQSNPDLQNPDLNKDLRNAMYDACRIRLGSLYAHIRQQQGYQQQQPTYGQAFSGQAQQWQQPADNGYQQEQDDLPF
;
A
#
# COMPACT_ATOMS: atom_id res chain seq x y z
N MET A 1 -16.56 8.67 8.04
CA MET A 1 -15.32 8.48 7.22
C MET A 1 -14.69 7.19 7.69
N ALA A 2 -14.34 6.28 6.80
CA ALA A 2 -13.67 5.04 7.19
C ALA A 2 -12.17 5.29 7.29
N ASP A 3 -11.57 4.88 8.40
CA ASP A 3 -10.12 4.87 8.56
C ASP A 3 -9.60 3.51 8.13
N PHE A 4 -8.40 3.48 7.55
CA PHE A 4 -7.75 2.26 7.14
C PHE A 4 -6.43 2.10 7.89
N SER A 5 -6.12 0.88 8.29
CA SER A 5 -4.78 0.50 8.74
C SER A 5 -4.29 -0.69 7.94
N GLY A 6 -2.99 -0.82 7.79
CA GLY A 6 -2.42 -1.95 7.07
C GLY A 6 -0.91 -1.83 6.96
N THR A 7 -0.32 -2.81 6.28
CA THR A 7 1.11 -2.87 6.03
C THR A 7 1.37 -2.86 4.53
N GLN A 8 2.38 -2.10 4.14
CA GLN A 8 2.89 -2.09 2.76
C GLN A 8 4.19 -2.88 2.69
N ASN A 9 4.24 -3.86 1.80
CA ASN A 9 5.46 -4.61 1.52
C ASN A 9 6.24 -3.93 0.39
N LEU A 10 7.22 -3.13 0.75
CA LEU A 10 8.07 -2.43 -0.22
C LEU A 10 8.97 -3.40 -1.03
N LEU A 11 9.25 -4.60 -0.49
CA LEU A 11 10.01 -5.62 -1.20
C LEU A 11 9.20 -6.32 -2.30
N ALA A 12 7.90 -6.04 -2.41
CA ALA A 12 7.07 -6.51 -3.52
C ALA A 12 7.36 -5.79 -4.85
N TYR A 13 7.96 -4.60 -4.82
CA TYR A 13 8.37 -3.91 -6.03
C TYR A 13 9.43 -4.70 -6.80
N LYS A 14 9.40 -4.63 -8.13
CA LYS A 14 10.33 -5.38 -8.99
C LYS A 14 11.78 -4.94 -8.75
N GLY A 15 12.63 -5.91 -8.45
CA GLY A 15 14.06 -5.67 -8.17
C GLY A 15 14.32 -4.94 -6.85
N ALA A 16 13.33 -4.82 -5.96
CA ALA A 16 13.53 -4.26 -4.63
C ALA A 16 14.48 -5.14 -3.82
N GLN A 17 15.38 -4.50 -3.09
CA GLN A 17 16.38 -5.16 -2.25
C GLN A 17 16.40 -4.55 -0.86
N LEU A 18 16.46 -5.39 0.17
CA LEU A 18 16.72 -4.97 1.53
C LEU A 18 18.23 -4.90 1.75
N LEU A 19 18.72 -3.72 2.06
CA LEU A 19 20.12 -3.47 2.34
C LEU A 19 20.30 -3.22 3.84
N THR A 20 21.17 -4.01 4.46
CA THR A 20 21.51 -3.91 5.89
C THR A 20 22.99 -3.59 6.04
N ASN A 21 23.37 -2.99 7.17
CA ASN A 21 24.76 -2.68 7.51
C ASN A 21 25.49 -1.77 6.49
N ILE A 22 24.75 -0.90 5.79
CA ILE A 22 25.35 0.02 4.80
C ILE A 22 26.00 1.22 5.50
N ASP A 23 25.38 1.69 6.58
CA ASP A 23 25.89 2.84 7.33
C ASP A 23 26.67 2.34 8.57
N PRO A 24 28.01 2.45 8.57
CA PRO A 24 28.82 2.00 9.72
C PRO A 24 28.50 2.76 11.01
N GLN A 25 27.98 3.98 10.92
CA GLN A 25 27.59 4.78 12.09
C GLN A 25 26.20 4.39 12.63
N ARG A 26 25.37 3.73 11.81
CA ARG A 26 24.02 3.30 12.14
C ARG A 26 23.76 1.87 11.66
N PRO A 27 24.48 0.89 12.22
CA PRO A 27 24.42 -0.50 11.75
C PRO A 27 23.04 -1.16 11.94
N GLN A 28 22.19 -0.59 12.82
CA GLN A 28 20.82 -1.07 13.06
C GLN A 28 19.83 -0.60 11.97
N MET A 29 20.22 0.29 11.07
CA MET A 29 19.34 0.76 10.01
C MET A 29 19.36 -0.19 8.80
N ALA A 30 18.18 -0.43 8.27
CA ALA A 30 17.97 -1.14 7.02
C ALA A 30 17.33 -0.20 6.00
N TYR A 31 17.72 -0.35 4.74
CA TYR A 31 17.22 0.45 3.63
C TYR A 31 16.57 -0.45 2.59
N VAL A 32 15.46 -0.02 2.00
CA VAL A 32 14.87 -0.68 0.86
C VAL A 32 15.21 0.11 -0.40
N CYS A 33 16.01 -0.49 -1.27
CA CYS A 33 16.30 0.07 -2.58
C CYS A 33 15.28 -0.45 -3.60
N ILE A 34 14.59 0.45 -4.28
CA ILE A 34 13.60 0.12 -5.30
C ILE A 34 14.03 0.76 -6.61
N PRO A 35 14.31 -0.03 -7.69
CA PRO A 35 14.63 0.52 -8.99
C PRO A 35 13.47 1.32 -9.56
N ILE A 36 13.69 2.59 -9.87
CA ILE A 36 12.63 3.51 -10.33
C ILE A 36 12.10 3.12 -11.72
N ASP A 37 13.02 2.72 -12.62
CA ASP A 37 12.67 2.41 -14.01
C ASP A 37 11.82 1.15 -14.17
N TYR A 38 11.90 0.22 -13.20
CA TYR A 38 11.12 -1.03 -13.23
C TYR A 38 9.77 -0.93 -12.56
N ASN A 39 9.49 0.19 -11.89
CA ASN A 39 8.32 0.35 -11.02
C ASN A 39 7.52 1.63 -11.28
N ASP A 40 7.80 2.34 -12.37
CA ASP A 40 7.13 3.60 -12.74
C ASP A 40 7.15 4.63 -11.59
N ILE A 41 8.26 4.68 -10.86
CA ILE A 41 8.45 5.61 -9.76
C ILE A 41 9.04 6.90 -10.33
N GLN A 42 8.43 8.02 -10.00
CA GLN A 42 8.86 9.33 -10.46
C GLN A 42 9.56 10.08 -9.32
N LEU A 43 10.72 10.63 -9.61
CA LEU A 43 11.38 11.51 -8.66
C LEU A 43 10.80 12.93 -8.77
N SER A 44 10.68 13.61 -7.63
CA SER A 44 10.36 15.03 -7.62
C SER A 44 11.47 15.82 -8.34
N ARG A 45 11.15 17.04 -8.79
CA ARG A 45 12.09 17.88 -9.54
C ARG A 45 13.40 18.17 -8.78
N ASP A 46 13.34 18.24 -7.47
CA ASP A 46 14.49 18.45 -6.57
C ASP A 46 15.16 17.14 -6.11
N GLY A 47 14.66 15.99 -6.55
CA GLY A 47 15.18 14.66 -6.20
C GLY A 47 14.95 14.22 -4.76
N LYS A 48 14.20 15.02 -3.96
CA LYS A 48 13.99 14.70 -2.53
C LYS A 48 12.92 13.66 -2.29
N TYR A 49 11.97 13.51 -3.21
CA TYR A 49 10.84 12.61 -3.07
C TYR A 49 10.76 11.64 -4.23
N ALA A 50 10.36 10.40 -3.93
CA ALA A 50 10.03 9.39 -4.90
C ALA A 50 8.53 9.12 -4.84
N ASN A 51 7.81 9.36 -5.93
CA ASN A 51 6.38 9.23 -6.03
C ASN A 51 6.02 7.92 -6.71
N ALA A 52 5.30 7.05 -6.01
CA ALA A 52 4.74 5.83 -6.55
C ALA A 52 3.21 5.89 -6.43
N SER A 53 2.52 5.63 -7.52
CA SER A 53 1.07 5.56 -7.50
C SER A 53 0.59 4.21 -6.97
N VAL A 54 -0.44 4.24 -6.15
CA VAL A 54 -1.03 3.05 -5.54
C VAL A 54 -2.51 2.99 -5.84
N TYR A 55 -2.99 1.82 -6.23
CA TYR A 55 -4.40 1.52 -6.40
C TYR A 55 -4.91 0.72 -5.22
N ILE A 56 -5.99 1.18 -4.60
CA ILE A 56 -6.65 0.52 -3.47
C ILE A 56 -8.00 0.01 -3.95
N GLN A 57 -8.24 -1.28 -3.80
CA GLN A 57 -9.50 -1.91 -4.19
C GLN A 57 -10.08 -2.76 -3.05
N GLU A 58 -11.38 -2.81 -2.98
CA GLU A 58 -12.09 -3.68 -2.04
C GLU A 58 -11.83 -5.15 -2.37
N THR A 59 -11.66 -5.98 -1.36
CA THR A 59 -11.46 -7.42 -1.52
C THR A 59 -12.78 -8.12 -1.82
N SER A 60 -12.75 -9.06 -2.76
CA SER A 60 -13.92 -9.90 -3.03
C SER A 60 -14.19 -10.89 -1.88
N ASP A 61 -15.45 -11.34 -1.75
CA ASP A 61 -15.83 -12.37 -0.78
C ASP A 61 -15.01 -13.65 -0.96
N ARG A 62 -14.78 -14.04 -2.22
CA ARG A 62 -13.92 -15.18 -2.55
C ARG A 62 -12.51 -15.05 -1.97
N PHE A 63 -11.92 -13.85 -2.07
CA PHE A 63 -10.60 -13.60 -1.49
C PHE A 63 -10.64 -13.67 0.04
N ARG A 64 -11.66 -13.06 0.66
CA ARG A 64 -11.83 -13.09 2.13
C ARG A 64 -11.97 -14.53 2.64
N GLN A 65 -12.79 -15.35 1.97
CA GLN A 65 -12.94 -16.77 2.28
C GLN A 65 -11.63 -17.55 2.11
N ALA A 66 -10.89 -17.30 1.03
CA ALA A 66 -9.58 -17.92 0.82
C ALA A 66 -8.56 -17.57 1.90
N CYS A 67 -8.61 -16.35 2.46
CA CYS A 67 -7.77 -15.96 3.60
C CYS A 67 -8.11 -16.76 4.86
N ILE A 68 -9.40 -16.94 5.15
CA ILE A 68 -9.89 -17.75 6.28
C ILE A 68 -9.45 -19.22 6.13
N GLN A 69 -9.70 -19.81 4.95
CA GLN A 69 -9.31 -21.19 4.68
C GLN A 69 -7.80 -21.43 4.81
N ARG A 70 -6.99 -20.50 4.27
CA ARG A 70 -5.53 -20.59 4.36
C ARG A 70 -5.06 -20.58 5.83
N ARG A 71 -5.69 -19.74 6.66
CA ARG A 71 -5.40 -19.66 8.07
C ARG A 71 -5.79 -20.94 8.82
N GLN A 72 -6.98 -21.51 8.49
CA GLN A 72 -7.41 -22.81 9.00
C GLN A 72 -6.43 -23.93 8.65
N MET A 73 -5.99 -23.97 7.38
CA MET A 73 -5.02 -24.97 6.91
C MET A 73 -3.65 -24.84 7.59
N ALA A 74 -3.27 -23.63 8.00
CA ALA A 74 -2.04 -23.38 8.76
C ALA A 74 -2.18 -23.73 10.26
N GLY A 75 -3.38 -24.08 10.74
CA GLY A 75 -3.63 -24.34 12.15
C GLY A 75 -3.72 -23.10 13.03
N ASP A 76 -3.81 -21.91 12.40
CA ASP A 76 -3.92 -20.63 13.12
C ASP A 76 -5.35 -20.42 13.65
N PRO A 77 -5.52 -19.78 14.82
CA PRO A 77 -6.84 -19.43 15.33
C PRO A 77 -7.60 -18.53 14.36
N ILE A 78 -8.88 -18.84 14.13
CA ILE A 78 -9.79 -18.05 13.30
C ILE A 78 -10.73 -17.18 14.13
N ASP A 79 -10.90 -17.48 15.41
CA ASP A 79 -11.73 -16.69 16.31
C ASP A 79 -11.18 -15.27 16.43
N GLY A 80 -12.03 -14.28 16.11
CA GLY A 80 -11.65 -12.88 16.07
C GLY A 80 -10.83 -12.46 14.85
N TYR A 81 -10.52 -13.38 13.91
CA TYR A 81 -9.82 -13.01 12.69
C TYR A 81 -10.75 -12.31 11.71
N THR A 82 -10.37 -11.10 11.32
CA THR A 82 -11.06 -10.34 10.26
C THR A 82 -10.17 -10.32 9.01
N PRO A 83 -10.63 -10.88 7.88
CA PRO A 83 -9.90 -10.78 6.62
C PRO A 83 -9.70 -9.33 6.18
N PRO A 84 -8.66 -9.02 5.40
CA PRO A 84 -8.47 -7.68 4.86
C PRO A 84 -9.68 -7.20 4.07
N SER A 85 -10.09 -5.95 4.30
CA SER A 85 -11.19 -5.31 3.58
C SER A 85 -10.77 -4.80 2.20
N HIS A 86 -9.50 -4.42 2.04
CA HIS A 86 -8.95 -3.88 0.80
C HIS A 86 -7.57 -4.45 0.51
N GLN A 87 -7.21 -4.43 -0.76
CA GLN A 87 -5.87 -4.73 -1.26
C GLN A 87 -5.25 -3.47 -1.83
N MET A 88 -3.93 -3.38 -1.71
CA MET A 88 -3.12 -2.30 -2.22
C MET A 88 -2.19 -2.84 -3.31
N GLU A 89 -2.27 -2.25 -4.51
CA GLU A 89 -1.47 -2.65 -5.66
C GLU A 89 -0.75 -1.41 -6.23
N ALA A 90 0.43 -1.62 -6.81
CA ALA A 90 1.09 -0.55 -7.55
C ALA A 90 0.24 -0.17 -8.78
N SER A 91 0.05 1.12 -8.98
CA SER A 91 -0.60 1.67 -10.16
C SER A 91 0.47 2.21 -11.11
N PHE A 92 0.33 1.92 -12.39
CA PHE A 92 1.29 2.31 -13.41
C PHE A 92 0.65 3.23 -14.43
N SER A 93 1.44 4.12 -14.99
CA SER A 93 1.04 4.92 -16.15
C SER A 93 0.65 4.00 -17.32
N LYS A 94 -0.17 4.51 -18.23
CA LYS A 94 -0.63 3.76 -19.40
C LYS A 94 0.55 3.24 -20.23
N GLU A 95 1.51 4.10 -20.45
CA GLU A 95 2.70 3.83 -21.26
C GLU A 95 3.59 2.77 -20.60
N PHE A 96 3.79 2.85 -19.30
CA PHE A 96 4.55 1.87 -18.56
C PHE A 96 3.85 0.50 -18.56
N ARG A 97 2.55 0.49 -18.29
CA ARG A 97 1.73 -0.74 -18.29
C ARG A 97 1.79 -1.43 -19.66
N GLN A 98 1.66 -0.68 -20.75
CA GLN A 98 1.73 -1.26 -22.09
C GLN A 98 3.08 -1.91 -22.37
N ARG A 99 4.19 -1.23 -22.05
CA ARG A 99 5.55 -1.80 -22.19
C ARG A 99 5.74 -3.05 -21.32
N ALA A 100 5.23 -3.03 -20.09
CA ALA A 100 5.33 -4.16 -19.16
C ALA A 100 4.53 -5.36 -19.67
N LEU A 101 3.32 -5.16 -20.21
CA LEU A 101 2.48 -6.21 -20.80
C LEU A 101 3.16 -6.83 -22.02
N GLU A 102 3.74 -6.03 -22.92
CA GLU A 102 4.47 -6.53 -24.09
C GLU A 102 5.72 -7.33 -23.69
N ALA A 103 6.44 -6.88 -22.68
CA ALA A 103 7.59 -7.62 -22.15
C ALA A 103 7.16 -8.95 -21.50
N ALA A 104 6.06 -8.93 -20.72
CA ALA A 104 5.49 -10.13 -20.12
C ALA A 104 5.01 -11.11 -21.17
N LYS A 105 4.31 -10.65 -22.22
CA LYS A 105 3.86 -11.46 -23.35
C LYS A 105 5.02 -12.21 -24.00
N ARG A 106 6.09 -11.49 -24.37
CA ARG A 106 7.27 -12.10 -25.00
C ARG A 106 7.90 -13.17 -24.12
N ARG A 107 8.05 -12.90 -22.82
CA ARG A 107 8.60 -13.85 -21.88
C ARG A 107 7.72 -15.10 -21.76
N ILE A 108 6.41 -14.92 -21.52
CA ILE A 108 5.48 -16.04 -21.34
C ILE A 108 5.43 -16.92 -22.60
N ILE A 109 5.37 -16.32 -23.80
CA ILE A 109 5.41 -17.09 -25.04
C ILE A 109 6.74 -17.86 -25.19
N SER A 110 7.87 -17.30 -24.75
CA SER A 110 9.15 -18.02 -24.79
C SER A 110 9.21 -19.19 -23.81
N GLU A 111 8.46 -19.15 -22.73
CA GLU A 111 8.33 -20.23 -21.74
C GLU A 111 7.33 -21.33 -22.18
N HIS A 112 6.55 -21.10 -23.26
CA HIS A 112 5.53 -21.99 -23.81
C HIS A 112 5.79 -22.31 -25.28
N PRO A 113 6.68 -23.29 -25.58
CA PRO A 113 7.04 -23.64 -26.97
C PRO A 113 5.84 -23.99 -27.85
N GLU A 114 4.79 -24.59 -27.24
CA GLU A 114 3.55 -24.98 -27.91
C GLU A 114 2.76 -23.76 -28.44
N TRP A 115 2.97 -22.58 -27.84
CA TRP A 115 2.31 -21.35 -28.28
C TRP A 115 3.09 -20.63 -29.37
N GLN A 116 4.41 -20.90 -29.51
CA GLN A 116 5.26 -20.23 -30.49
C GLN A 116 4.87 -20.56 -31.94
N SER A 117 4.35 -21.76 -32.18
CA SER A 117 3.95 -22.22 -33.51
C SER A 117 2.53 -21.86 -33.91
N ASN A 118 1.70 -21.34 -33.00
CA ASN A 118 0.30 -21.01 -33.27
C ASN A 118 0.03 -19.52 -32.98
N PRO A 119 -0.22 -18.71 -34.04
CA PRO A 119 -0.52 -17.28 -33.91
C PRO A 119 -1.72 -16.95 -33.01
N ASP A 120 -2.75 -17.80 -33.02
CA ASP A 120 -3.96 -17.59 -32.20
C ASP A 120 -3.64 -17.71 -30.71
N LEU A 121 -2.73 -18.62 -30.34
CA LEU A 121 -2.29 -18.77 -28.95
C LEU A 121 -1.35 -17.66 -28.49
N GLN A 122 -0.77 -16.90 -29.41
CA GLN A 122 0.04 -15.71 -29.13
C GLN A 122 -0.82 -14.43 -29.03
N ASN A 123 -2.11 -14.53 -29.37
CA ASN A 123 -3.04 -13.41 -29.27
C ASN A 123 -3.74 -13.43 -27.90
N PRO A 124 -3.52 -12.43 -27.01
CA PRO A 124 -4.15 -12.40 -25.69
C PRO A 124 -5.68 -12.22 -25.76
N ASP A 125 -6.24 -11.76 -26.89
CA ASP A 125 -7.69 -11.68 -27.05
C ASP A 125 -8.32 -13.06 -27.27
N LEU A 126 -7.60 -13.96 -27.91
CA LEU A 126 -8.03 -15.32 -28.19
C LEU A 126 -7.58 -16.32 -27.11
N ASN A 127 -6.39 -16.10 -26.54
CA ASN A 127 -5.81 -16.97 -25.51
C ASN A 127 -6.01 -16.34 -24.12
N LYS A 128 -7.02 -16.82 -23.39
CA LYS A 128 -7.36 -16.34 -22.04
C LYS A 128 -6.25 -16.61 -21.04
N ASP A 129 -5.53 -17.72 -21.18
CA ASP A 129 -4.46 -18.09 -20.23
C ASP A 129 -3.25 -17.18 -20.40
N LEU A 130 -2.85 -16.89 -21.66
CA LEU A 130 -1.85 -15.88 -21.94
C LEU A 130 -2.23 -14.52 -21.37
N ARG A 131 -3.47 -14.08 -21.61
CA ARG A 131 -3.96 -12.80 -21.10
C ARG A 131 -3.88 -12.73 -19.58
N ASN A 132 -4.37 -13.76 -18.88
CA ASN A 132 -4.33 -13.81 -17.42
C ASN A 132 -2.89 -13.80 -16.91
N ALA A 133 -2.00 -14.62 -17.48
CA ALA A 133 -0.60 -14.67 -17.11
C ALA A 133 0.12 -13.33 -17.32
N MET A 134 -0.18 -12.61 -18.42
CA MET A 134 0.35 -11.27 -18.67
C MET A 134 -0.07 -10.27 -17.58
N TYR A 135 -1.36 -10.26 -17.23
CA TYR A 135 -1.85 -9.36 -16.18
C TYR A 135 -1.25 -9.69 -14.82
N ASP A 136 -1.19 -10.97 -14.47
CA ASP A 136 -0.58 -11.39 -13.19
C ASP A 136 0.92 -11.05 -13.12
N ALA A 137 1.64 -11.20 -14.23
CA ALA A 137 3.06 -10.84 -14.31
C ALA A 137 3.33 -9.32 -14.16
N CYS A 138 2.34 -8.50 -14.50
CA CYS A 138 2.44 -7.04 -14.37
C CYS A 138 1.87 -6.51 -13.05
N ARG A 139 1.25 -7.36 -12.24
CA ARG A 139 0.63 -6.99 -10.98
C ARG A 139 1.64 -6.97 -9.84
N ILE A 140 1.70 -5.87 -9.10
CA ILE A 140 2.53 -5.78 -7.89
C ILE A 140 1.61 -5.55 -6.71
N ARG A 141 1.43 -6.57 -5.88
CA ARG A 141 0.61 -6.51 -4.67
C ARG A 141 1.46 -5.98 -3.53
N LEU A 142 1.16 -4.76 -3.09
CA LEU A 142 1.92 -4.06 -2.06
C LEU A 142 1.48 -4.43 -0.64
N GLY A 143 0.24 -4.88 -0.46
CA GLY A 143 -0.23 -5.24 0.86
C GLY A 143 -1.74 -5.30 0.98
N SER A 144 -2.19 -5.35 2.22
CA SER A 144 -3.61 -5.44 2.57
C SER A 144 -3.97 -4.36 3.59
N LEU A 145 -5.19 -3.85 3.47
CA LEU A 145 -5.73 -2.84 4.38
C LEU A 145 -6.97 -3.37 5.10
N TYR A 146 -7.16 -2.89 6.31
CA TYR A 146 -8.29 -3.19 7.18
C TYR A 146 -9.07 -1.89 7.41
N ALA A 147 -10.36 -1.90 7.08
CA ALA A 147 -11.23 -0.76 7.36
C ALA A 147 -11.62 -0.77 8.84
N HIS A 148 -11.47 0.36 9.49
CA HIS A 148 -11.97 0.61 10.84
C HIS A 148 -13.21 1.49 10.76
N ILE A 149 -14.34 0.95 11.19
CA ILE A 149 -15.54 1.75 11.39
C ILE A 149 -15.32 2.48 12.71
N ARG A 150 -15.11 3.80 12.67
CA ARG A 150 -15.24 4.61 13.89
C ARG A 150 -16.66 4.43 14.38
N GLN A 151 -16.86 3.66 15.43
CA GLN A 151 -18.05 3.79 16.23
C GLN A 151 -18.08 5.26 16.68
N GLN A 152 -19.04 6.03 16.17
CA GLN A 152 -19.35 7.31 16.77
C GLN A 152 -19.70 6.99 18.24
N GLN A 153 -18.72 7.13 19.12
CA GLN A 153 -19.01 7.30 20.53
C GLN A 153 -19.88 8.53 20.58
N GLY A 154 -21.20 8.28 20.74
CA GLY A 154 -22.13 9.35 20.97
C GLY A 154 -21.55 10.19 22.09
N TYR A 155 -21.30 11.46 21.79
CA TYR A 155 -21.06 12.47 22.81
C TYR A 155 -22.31 12.46 23.69
N GLN A 156 -22.32 11.62 24.71
CA GLN A 156 -23.15 11.89 25.88
C GLN A 156 -22.60 13.20 26.44
N GLN A 157 -23.32 14.28 26.13
CA GLN A 157 -23.19 15.52 26.86
C GLN A 157 -23.38 15.17 28.35
N GLN A 158 -22.26 14.95 29.04
CA GLN A 158 -22.26 15.06 30.48
C GLN A 158 -22.55 16.53 30.76
N GLN A 159 -23.78 16.79 31.13
CA GLN A 159 -24.15 18.05 31.75
C GLN A 159 -23.19 18.29 32.94
N PRO A 160 -22.52 19.43 33.01
CA PRO A 160 -21.69 19.73 34.16
C PRO A 160 -22.59 19.83 35.38
N THR A 161 -22.52 18.86 36.26
CA THR A 161 -23.10 18.93 37.58
C THR A 161 -22.29 19.96 38.37
N TYR A 162 -22.83 21.15 38.52
CA TYR A 162 -22.31 22.17 39.43
C TYR A 162 -22.40 21.62 40.86
N GLY A 163 -21.28 21.52 41.52
CA GLY A 163 -21.20 21.36 42.97
C GLY A 163 -20.15 20.41 43.45
N GLN A 164 -18.92 20.84 43.64
CA GLN A 164 -18.19 20.76 44.91
C GLN A 164 -16.80 21.38 44.75
N ALA A 165 -16.56 22.37 45.52
CA ALA A 165 -15.30 23.07 45.68
C ALA A 165 -14.25 22.13 46.28
N PHE A 166 -13.07 22.02 45.62
CA PHE A 166 -11.84 21.59 46.27
C PHE A 166 -10.79 22.68 46.08
N SER A 167 -10.44 23.32 47.17
CA SER A 167 -9.30 24.20 47.35
C SER A 167 -8.02 23.37 47.31
N GLY A 168 -7.06 23.69 46.45
CA GLY A 168 -5.75 23.06 46.43
C GLY A 168 -4.83 23.60 45.34
N GLN A 169 -4.02 24.58 45.73
CA GLN A 169 -2.73 25.02 45.20
C GLN A 169 -2.53 25.08 43.67
N ALA A 170 -2.53 26.33 43.20
CA ALA A 170 -2.04 26.74 41.89
C ALA A 170 -0.54 26.51 41.77
N GLN A 171 -0.12 25.58 40.89
CA GLN A 171 1.22 25.61 40.31
C GLN A 171 1.15 26.29 38.94
N GLN A 172 1.80 27.42 38.90
CA GLN A 172 1.93 28.33 37.77
C GLN A 172 2.87 27.67 36.73
N TRP A 173 2.30 27.16 35.61
CA TRP A 173 3.09 26.76 34.44
C TRP A 173 3.26 27.98 33.52
N GLN A 174 4.50 28.42 33.39
CA GLN A 174 4.88 29.45 32.42
C GLN A 174 4.74 28.88 31.00
N GLN A 175 3.98 29.59 30.18
CA GLN A 175 3.88 29.36 28.74
C GLN A 175 5.22 29.73 28.07
N PRO A 176 5.76 28.89 27.18
CA PRO A 176 6.84 29.31 26.29
C PRO A 176 6.29 30.24 25.20
N ALA A 177 7.08 31.26 24.89
CA ALA A 177 6.76 32.30 23.92
C ALA A 177 6.43 31.76 22.52
N ASP A 178 5.41 32.35 21.96
CA ASP A 178 4.92 32.25 20.59
C ASP A 178 6.01 32.67 19.60
N ASN A 179 6.57 31.70 18.85
CA ASN A 179 7.38 31.96 17.68
C ASN A 179 6.50 31.77 16.44
N GLY A 180 6.02 32.86 15.92
CA GLY A 180 5.21 32.94 14.72
C GLY A 180 5.92 32.28 13.52
N TYR A 181 5.34 31.18 13.04
CA TYR A 181 5.58 30.69 11.70
C TYR A 181 4.47 31.20 10.80
N GLN A 182 4.84 32.08 9.87
CA GLN A 182 4.00 32.47 8.75
C GLN A 182 3.71 31.23 7.91
N GLN A 183 2.43 30.87 7.76
CA GLN A 183 1.96 29.93 6.77
C GLN A 183 2.04 30.60 5.40
N GLU A 184 3.01 30.20 4.60
CA GLU A 184 2.94 30.38 3.16
C GLU A 184 1.91 29.39 2.61
N GLN A 185 0.83 29.92 2.07
CA GLN A 185 -0.12 29.17 1.25
C GLN A 185 0.54 28.90 -0.10
N ASP A 186 1.03 27.68 -0.29
CA ASP A 186 1.37 27.20 -1.62
C ASP A 186 0.13 26.61 -2.27
N ASP A 187 -0.38 27.36 -3.26
CA ASP A 187 -1.38 26.89 -4.22
C ASP A 187 -0.80 25.74 -5.05
N LEU A 188 -1.37 24.55 -4.87
CA LEU A 188 -1.09 23.39 -5.72
C LEU A 188 -1.93 23.50 -6.99
N PRO A 189 -1.33 23.58 -8.19
CA PRO A 189 -2.07 23.39 -9.43
C PRO A 189 -2.30 21.90 -9.69
N PHE A 190 -3.52 21.58 -10.02
CA PHE A 190 -3.99 20.25 -10.46
C PHE A 190 -3.33 19.75 -11.74
#